data_b568241697aa1b0280fb851c7e55e22b
#
_entry.id   b568241697aa1b0280fb851c7e55e22b
#
_cell.length_a   1.000
_cell.length_b   1.000
_cell.length_c   1.000
_cell.angle_alpha   90.00
_cell.angle_beta   90.00
_cell.angle_gamma   90.00
#
_symmetry.space_group_name_H-M   'P 1'
#
loop_
_entity.id
_entity.type
_entity.pdbx_description
1 polymer ?
#
loop_
_entity_poly.entity_id
_entity_poly.type
_entity_poly.pdbx_seq_one_letter_code
_entity_poly.pdbx_strand_id
1 'polypeptide(L)'
;MLRPSRTFLIDGSNAVYAVFGPWPETLKEQNRCAWDFISALNEWTLGTSEFSIELVFDGFYRAIPEVNRQKLRVIFSDEAKADSIILERIRSLIYFKEKVTLVTRDQDLAQEARRENAKILDPQKFWSMISRPL
;
A
#
# COMPACT_ATOMS: atom_id res chain seq x y z
N MET A 1 12.19 -20.04 -10.81
CA MET A 1 12.39 -18.67 -10.33
C MET A 1 11.60 -18.42 -9.05
N LEU A 2 12.24 -17.87 -8.06
CA LEU A 2 11.59 -17.61 -6.78
C LEU A 2 10.78 -16.31 -6.84
N ARG A 3 9.55 -16.37 -6.36
CA ARG A 3 8.73 -15.18 -6.20
C ARG A 3 9.27 -14.38 -5.02
N PRO A 4 9.05 -13.04 -5.02
CA PRO A 4 9.32 -12.27 -3.81
C PRO A 4 8.55 -12.88 -2.64
N SER A 5 9.24 -13.08 -1.51
CA SER A 5 8.63 -13.65 -0.32
C SER A 5 8.14 -12.58 0.66
N ARG A 6 8.27 -11.32 0.29
CA ARG A 6 7.90 -10.18 1.13
C ARG A 6 6.97 -9.24 0.38
N THR A 7 5.87 -8.87 1.03
CA THR A 7 4.90 -7.95 0.46
C THR A 7 4.69 -6.77 1.41
N PHE A 8 4.78 -5.56 0.86
CA PHE A 8 4.30 -4.37 1.54
C PHE A 8 2.84 -4.16 1.15
N LEU A 9 1.98 -4.20 2.14
CA LEU A 9 0.56 -3.96 1.96
C LEU A 9 0.27 -2.58 2.51
N ILE A 10 -0.20 -1.68 1.67
CA ILE A 10 -0.31 -0.26 2.02
C ILE A 10 -1.77 0.14 2.12
N ASP A 11 -2.13 0.71 3.25
CA ASP A 11 -3.41 1.37 3.48
C ASP A 11 -3.35 2.71 2.74
N GLY A 12 -3.86 2.73 1.51
CA GLY A 12 -3.58 3.78 0.54
C GLY A 12 -3.98 5.17 0.97
N SER A 13 -5.23 5.36 1.37
CA SER A 13 -5.73 6.69 1.77
C SER A 13 -4.99 7.19 3.00
N ASN A 14 -4.75 6.30 3.97
CA ASN A 14 -4.03 6.63 5.18
C ASN A 14 -2.57 7.04 4.88
N ALA A 15 -1.91 6.29 4.00
CA ALA A 15 -0.52 6.58 3.64
C ALA A 15 -0.38 7.88 2.85
N VAL A 16 -1.26 8.14 1.90
CA VAL A 16 -1.22 9.38 1.12
C VAL A 16 -1.43 10.57 2.04
N TYR A 17 -2.40 10.48 2.95
CA TYR A 17 -2.63 11.54 3.93
C TYR A 17 -1.38 11.79 4.79
N ALA A 18 -0.77 10.72 5.28
CA ALA A 18 0.40 10.83 6.15
C ALA A 18 1.62 11.45 5.44
N VAL A 19 1.79 11.14 4.16
CA VAL A 19 2.96 11.57 3.39
C VAL A 19 2.79 12.98 2.83
N PHE A 20 1.61 13.29 2.28
CA PHE A 20 1.37 14.55 1.59
C PHE A 20 0.61 15.59 2.45
N GLY A 21 0.22 15.21 3.66
CA GLY A 21 -0.48 16.11 4.58
C GLY A 21 -1.99 16.09 4.36
N PRO A 22 -2.68 17.13 4.84
CA PRO A 22 -4.13 17.14 4.80
C PRO A 22 -4.69 16.86 3.42
N TRP A 23 -5.76 16.07 3.41
CA TRP A 23 -6.40 15.67 2.16
C TRP A 23 -6.90 16.92 1.42
N PRO A 24 -6.58 17.07 0.15
CA PRO A 24 -7.06 18.22 -0.62
C PRO A 24 -8.58 18.29 -0.65
N GLU A 25 -9.12 19.50 -0.81
CA GLU A 25 -10.57 19.71 -0.82
C GLU A 25 -11.24 19.19 -2.08
N THR A 26 -10.54 19.24 -3.22
CA THR A 26 -11.13 18.84 -4.49
C THR A 26 -10.77 17.39 -4.82
N LEU A 27 -11.72 16.70 -5.45
CA LEU A 27 -11.50 15.34 -5.91
C LEU A 27 -10.35 15.26 -6.91
N LYS A 28 -10.21 16.29 -7.75
CA LYS A 28 -9.14 16.37 -8.73
C LYS A 28 -7.76 16.34 -8.07
N GLU A 29 -7.59 17.13 -7.02
CA GLU A 29 -6.32 17.18 -6.30
C GLU A 29 -6.07 15.91 -5.49
N GLN A 30 -7.12 15.34 -4.91
CA GLN A 30 -7.02 14.05 -4.22
C GLN A 30 -6.52 12.97 -5.17
N ASN A 31 -7.08 12.91 -6.36
CA ASN A 31 -6.68 11.94 -7.38
C ASN A 31 -5.25 12.18 -7.84
N ARG A 32 -4.83 13.43 -7.92
CA ARG A 32 -3.46 13.78 -8.28
C ARG A 32 -2.46 13.29 -7.23
N CYS A 33 -2.77 13.47 -5.95
CA CYS A 33 -1.92 12.97 -4.87
C CYS A 33 -1.79 11.46 -4.93
N ALA A 34 -2.90 10.77 -5.14
CA ALA A 34 -2.88 9.31 -5.28
C ALA A 34 -2.07 8.87 -6.50
N TRP A 35 -2.25 9.56 -7.63
CA TRP A 35 -1.49 9.29 -8.84
C TRP A 35 0.01 9.43 -8.62
N ASP A 36 0.44 10.51 -7.98
CA ASP A 36 1.85 10.77 -7.71
C ASP A 36 2.44 9.72 -6.77
N PHE A 37 1.67 9.32 -5.76
CA PHE A 37 2.07 8.28 -4.84
C PHE A 37 2.29 6.94 -5.56
N ILE A 38 1.33 6.55 -6.40
CA ILE A 38 1.41 5.31 -7.17
C ILE A 38 2.60 5.34 -8.12
N SER A 39 2.82 6.48 -8.79
CA SER A 39 3.95 6.63 -9.72
C SER A 39 5.29 6.45 -9.02
N ALA A 40 5.44 7.03 -7.83
CA ALA A 40 6.66 6.89 -7.04
C ALA A 40 6.88 5.44 -6.60
N LEU A 41 5.82 4.76 -6.17
CA LEU A 41 5.91 3.35 -5.80
C LEU A 41 6.33 2.50 -6.99
N ASN A 42 5.74 2.76 -8.15
CA ASN A 42 6.07 2.00 -9.35
C ASN A 42 7.54 2.17 -9.73
N GLU A 43 8.06 3.39 -9.68
CA GLU A 43 9.48 3.64 -9.93
C GLU A 43 10.37 2.88 -8.96
N TRP A 44 10.01 2.89 -7.68
CA TRP A 44 10.79 2.19 -6.68
C TRP A 44 10.84 0.68 -6.96
N THR A 45 9.75 0.09 -7.41
CA THR A 45 9.73 -1.35 -7.72
C THR A 45 10.64 -1.73 -8.89
N LEU A 46 10.98 -0.78 -9.75
CA LEU A 46 11.88 -1.07 -10.87
C LEU A 46 13.30 -1.36 -10.41
N GLY A 47 13.69 -0.87 -9.22
CA GLY A 47 15.02 -1.05 -8.68
C GLY A 47 15.19 -2.26 -7.78
N THR A 48 14.15 -3.05 -7.57
CA THR A 48 14.22 -4.19 -6.67
C THR A 48 13.41 -5.37 -7.16
N SER A 49 13.87 -6.58 -6.88
CA SER A 49 13.12 -7.81 -7.10
C SER A 49 12.72 -8.49 -5.80
N GLU A 50 13.05 -7.88 -4.66
CA GLU A 50 12.87 -8.52 -3.35
C GLU A 50 11.48 -8.33 -2.77
N PHE A 51 10.75 -7.35 -3.26
CA PHE A 51 9.45 -6.97 -2.70
C PHE A 51 8.38 -6.93 -3.75
N SER A 52 7.15 -7.16 -3.31
CA SER A 52 5.97 -6.75 -4.06
C SER A 52 5.16 -5.80 -3.21
N ILE A 53 4.28 -5.02 -3.84
CA ILE A 53 3.45 -4.03 -3.17
C ILE A 53 2.00 -4.27 -3.56
N GLU A 54 1.12 -4.25 -2.56
CA GLU A 54 -0.31 -4.18 -2.75
C GLU A 54 -0.81 -2.90 -2.09
N LEU A 55 -1.44 -2.04 -2.86
CA LEU A 55 -1.92 -0.74 -2.41
C LEU A 55 -3.45 -0.77 -2.45
N VAL A 56 -4.09 -0.57 -1.30
CA VAL A 56 -5.55 -0.65 -1.18
C VAL A 56 -6.12 0.73 -0.87
N PHE A 57 -6.99 1.22 -1.73
CA PHE A 57 -7.72 2.47 -1.53
C PHE A 57 -9.18 2.21 -1.20
N ASP A 58 -9.75 3.06 -0.36
CA ASP A 58 -11.19 3.06 -0.13
C ASP A 58 -11.92 3.56 -1.37
N GLY A 59 -13.10 2.99 -1.61
CA GLY A 59 -14.02 3.48 -2.62
C GLY A 59 -13.85 2.85 -3.98
N PHE A 60 -14.41 3.53 -4.98
CA PHE A 60 -14.53 2.98 -6.31
C PHE A 60 -13.31 3.29 -7.17
N TYR A 61 -13.19 2.54 -8.25
CA TYR A 61 -12.11 2.68 -9.21
C TYR A 61 -11.94 4.13 -9.68
N ARG A 62 -10.69 4.53 -9.77
CA ARG A 62 -10.28 5.81 -10.35
C ARG A 62 -9.10 5.53 -11.28
N ALA A 63 -8.90 6.43 -12.24
CA ALA A 63 -7.76 6.29 -13.14
C ALA A 63 -6.45 6.31 -12.37
N ILE A 64 -5.56 5.39 -12.71
CA ILE A 64 -4.23 5.28 -12.11
C ILE A 64 -3.18 5.26 -13.22
N PRO A 65 -1.92 5.60 -12.89
CA PRO A 65 -0.85 5.46 -13.88
C PRO A 65 -0.64 3.99 -14.24
N GLU A 66 -0.01 3.76 -15.38
CA GLU A 66 0.40 2.43 -15.76
C GLU A 66 1.48 1.92 -14.81
N VAL A 67 1.35 0.69 -14.33
CA VAL A 67 2.27 0.12 -13.36
C VAL A 67 2.68 -1.29 -13.75
N ASN A 68 3.83 -1.72 -13.22
CA ASN A 68 4.27 -3.10 -13.37
C ASN A 68 3.45 -4.00 -12.44
N ARG A 69 2.43 -4.64 -13.00
CA ARG A 69 1.46 -5.43 -12.24
C ARG A 69 2.03 -6.67 -11.58
N GLN A 70 3.21 -7.08 -11.97
CA GLN A 70 3.88 -8.21 -11.34
C GLN A 70 4.43 -7.83 -9.97
N LYS A 71 4.68 -6.53 -9.75
CA LYS A 71 5.27 -6.04 -8.49
C LYS A 71 4.42 -5.06 -7.74
N LEU A 72 3.48 -4.41 -8.41
CA LEU A 72 2.61 -3.42 -7.78
C LEU A 72 1.17 -3.65 -8.23
N ARG A 73 0.31 -3.93 -7.26
CA ARG A 73 -1.13 -4.07 -7.50
C ARG A 73 -1.85 -2.95 -6.77
N VAL A 74 -2.77 -2.29 -7.47
CA VAL A 74 -3.63 -1.27 -6.88
C VAL A 74 -5.03 -1.83 -6.81
N ILE A 75 -5.60 -1.83 -5.61
CA ILE A 75 -6.90 -2.43 -5.32
C ILE A 75 -7.82 -1.35 -4.78
N PHE A 76 -9.04 -1.30 -5.29
CA PHE A 76 -10.09 -0.41 -4.77
C PHE A 76 -11.13 -1.26 -4.04
N SER A 77 -11.55 -0.80 -2.87
CA SER A 77 -12.44 -1.58 -2.01
C SER A 77 -13.89 -1.61 -2.50
N ASP A 78 -14.24 -0.75 -3.43
CA ASP A 78 -15.61 -0.57 -3.92
C ASP A 78 -16.57 -0.22 -2.78
N GLU A 79 -17.57 -1.05 -2.51
CA GLU A 79 -18.52 -0.82 -1.44
C GLU A 79 -18.00 -1.27 -0.07
N ALA A 80 -16.97 -2.09 -0.05
CA ALA A 80 -16.37 -2.55 1.20
C ALA A 80 -15.45 -1.48 1.77
N LYS A 81 -14.99 -1.69 2.99
CA LYS A 81 -13.95 -0.85 3.59
C LYS A 81 -12.58 -1.42 3.25
N ALA A 82 -11.62 -0.52 3.04
CA ALA A 82 -10.25 -0.94 2.77
C ALA A 82 -9.71 -1.86 3.88
N ASP A 83 -10.06 -1.58 5.14
CA ASP A 83 -9.62 -2.40 6.27
C ASP A 83 -9.96 -3.88 6.08
N SER A 84 -11.17 -4.17 5.63
CA SER A 84 -11.61 -5.55 5.42
C SER A 84 -10.79 -6.24 4.33
N ILE A 85 -10.55 -5.53 3.24
CA ILE A 85 -9.75 -6.04 2.13
C ILE A 85 -8.31 -6.28 2.60
N ILE A 86 -7.75 -5.34 3.34
CA ILE A 86 -6.39 -5.43 3.86
C ILE A 86 -6.22 -6.67 4.74
N LEU A 87 -7.13 -6.88 5.69
CA LEU A 87 -7.05 -8.03 6.59
C LEU A 87 -7.20 -9.34 5.84
N GLU A 88 -8.08 -9.38 4.86
CA GLU A 88 -8.27 -10.57 4.02
C GLU A 88 -6.99 -10.87 3.23
N ARG A 89 -6.36 -9.83 2.66
CA ARG A 89 -5.11 -9.99 1.94
C ARG A 89 -3.98 -10.48 2.85
N ILE A 90 -3.90 -9.94 4.07
CA ILE A 90 -2.89 -10.40 5.04
C ILE A 90 -3.05 -11.89 5.30
N ARG A 91 -4.27 -12.34 5.57
CA ARG A 91 -4.53 -13.76 5.84
C ARG A 91 -4.10 -14.64 4.67
N SER A 92 -4.45 -14.22 3.46
CA SER A 92 -4.09 -14.94 2.25
C SER A 92 -2.58 -15.03 2.05
N LEU A 93 -1.88 -13.91 2.17
CA LEU A 93 -0.43 -13.86 2.00
C LEU A 93 0.29 -14.71 3.04
N ILE A 94 -0.11 -14.60 4.30
CA ILE A 94 0.47 -15.41 5.37
C ILE A 94 0.20 -16.90 5.14
N TYR A 95 -0.99 -17.26 4.67
CA TYR A 95 -1.31 -18.64 4.34
C TYR A 95 -0.33 -19.21 3.31
N PHE A 96 0.08 -18.40 2.34
CA PHE A 96 1.06 -18.79 1.34
C PHE A 96 2.51 -18.55 1.76
N LYS A 97 2.73 -18.36 3.07
CA LYS A 97 4.06 -18.24 3.69
C LYS A 97 4.86 -17.01 3.25
N GLU A 98 4.17 -15.97 2.84
CA GLU A 98 4.81 -14.70 2.55
C GLU A 98 4.95 -13.87 3.82
N LYS A 99 5.99 -13.04 3.87
CA LYS A 99 6.16 -12.07 4.93
C LYS A 99 5.42 -10.80 4.54
N VAL A 100 4.58 -10.31 5.45
CA VAL A 100 3.74 -9.14 5.16
C VAL A 100 4.07 -8.02 6.12
N THR A 101 4.30 -6.83 5.57
CA THR A 101 4.42 -5.60 6.33
C THR A 101 3.28 -4.68 5.92
N LEU A 102 2.43 -4.33 6.90
CA LEU A 102 1.33 -3.39 6.67
C LEU A 102 1.81 -1.97 6.94
N VAL A 103 1.60 -1.08 5.99
CA VAL A 103 1.96 0.34 6.11
C VAL A 103 0.69 1.11 6.44
N THR A 104 0.57 1.56 7.68
CA THR A 104 -0.60 2.30 8.16
C THR A 104 -0.29 3.04 9.46
N ARG A 105 -1.06 4.09 9.75
CA ARG A 105 -1.11 4.75 11.06
C ARG A 105 -2.37 4.42 11.84
N ASP A 106 -3.30 3.71 11.25
CA ASP A 106 -4.53 3.31 11.93
C ASP A 106 -4.19 2.26 12.98
N GLN A 107 -4.32 2.64 14.25
CA GLN A 107 -3.92 1.78 15.37
C GLN A 107 -4.80 0.54 15.51
N ASP A 108 -6.09 0.68 15.24
CA ASP A 108 -7.00 -0.45 15.32
C ASP A 108 -6.69 -1.49 14.24
N LEU A 109 -6.47 -1.02 13.01
CA LEU A 109 -6.09 -1.89 11.91
C LEU A 109 -4.74 -2.55 12.18
N ALA A 110 -3.77 -1.78 12.68
CA ALA A 110 -2.45 -2.30 13.01
C ALA A 110 -2.52 -3.41 14.04
N GLN A 111 -3.35 -3.24 15.07
CA GLN A 111 -3.50 -4.24 16.11
C GLN A 111 -4.08 -5.55 15.56
N GLU A 112 -5.11 -5.45 14.72
CA GLU A 112 -5.69 -6.64 14.08
C GLU A 112 -4.70 -7.32 13.15
N ALA A 113 -3.92 -6.53 12.42
CA ALA A 113 -2.91 -7.07 11.51
C ALA A 113 -1.81 -7.82 12.27
N ARG A 114 -1.39 -7.30 13.42
CA ARG A 114 -0.40 -7.98 14.26
C ARG A 114 -0.92 -9.34 14.73
N ARG A 115 -2.20 -9.45 15.03
CA ARG A 115 -2.81 -10.73 15.41
C ARG A 115 -2.74 -11.74 14.27
N GLU A 116 -2.69 -11.26 13.04
CA GLU A 116 -2.55 -12.10 11.86
C GLU A 116 -1.09 -12.28 11.44
N ASN A 117 -0.15 -11.90 12.31
CA ASN A 117 1.29 -12.06 12.12
C ASN A 117 1.92 -11.13 11.08
N ALA A 118 1.28 -10.01 10.75
CA ALA A 118 1.88 -8.97 9.93
C ALA A 118 2.76 -8.06 10.78
N LYS A 119 3.81 -7.53 10.18
CA LYS A 119 4.58 -6.44 10.76
C LYS A 119 3.94 -5.12 10.39
N ILE A 120 4.17 -4.09 11.19
CA ILE A 120 3.58 -2.77 10.97
C ILE A 120 4.70 -1.76 10.75
N LEU A 121 4.51 -0.89 9.75
CA LEU A 121 5.45 0.17 9.43
C LEU A 121 4.71 1.48 9.25
N ASP A 122 5.23 2.55 9.85
CA ASP A 122 4.65 3.88 9.71
C ASP A 122 4.80 4.38 8.26
N PRO A 123 3.75 5.01 7.68
CA PRO A 123 3.80 5.47 6.29
C PRO A 123 4.94 6.45 5.99
N GLN A 124 5.27 7.36 6.91
CA GLN A 124 6.37 8.28 6.68
C GLN A 124 7.73 7.59 6.68
N LYS A 125 7.90 6.61 7.54
CA LYS A 125 9.12 5.79 7.54
C LYS A 125 9.24 5.02 6.23
N PHE A 126 8.15 4.44 5.78
CA PHE A 126 8.11 3.74 4.50
C PHE A 126 8.47 4.69 3.36
N TRP A 127 7.83 5.88 3.34
CA TRP A 127 8.09 6.88 2.30
C TRP A 127 9.55 7.33 2.28
N SER A 128 10.13 7.54 3.47
CA SER A 128 11.55 7.90 3.56
C SER A 128 12.45 6.81 3.00
N MET A 129 12.07 5.56 3.20
CA MET A 129 12.83 4.42 2.70
C MET A 129 12.85 4.39 1.17
N ILE A 130 11.68 4.62 0.53
CA ILE A 130 11.59 4.52 -0.93
C ILE A 130 12.01 5.80 -1.65
N SER A 131 11.98 6.95 -1.00
CA SER A 131 12.34 8.23 -1.60
C SER A 131 13.79 8.66 -1.32
N ARG A 132 14.53 7.83 -0.60
CA ARG A 132 15.91 8.14 -0.28
C ARG A 132 16.74 8.15 -1.55
N PRO A 133 17.52 9.22 -1.81
CA PRO A 133 18.41 9.24 -2.97
C PRO A 133 19.48 8.16 -2.84
N LEU A 134 19.83 7.62 -3.97
CA LEU A 134 20.90 6.61 -4.04
C LEU A 134 22.29 7.23 -3.85
#